data_8630664bc4e0a944df64d53122dc55d0
#
_entry.id   8630664bc4e0a944df64d53122dc55d0
#
_cell.length_a   1.000
_cell.length_b   1.000
_cell.length_c   1.000
_cell.angle_alpha   90.00
_cell.angle_beta   90.00
_cell.angle_gamma   90.00
#
_symmetry.space_group_name_H-M   'P 1'
#
loop_
_entity.id
_entity.type
_entity.pdbx_description
1 polymer ?
#
loop_
_entity_poly.entity_id
_entity_poly.type
_entity_poly.pdbx_seq_one_letter_code
_entity_poly.pdbx_strand_id
1 'polypeptide(L)'
;APGLEGAPGAYLTFSLRVEGEGEARFRLEAPAGWQVLSPERVALLEGKTATLSYTLRVPSLPAGTEGKAVVRAFQGEKEVARTEVALRVLARTEIALAAPANLQAEPDGPFDFHVYVTNRSNRAEEILLEAEAAMAQVRLEPASLRLAPGETQAVRVLVQTEGRLSTGYRFYLKLRATPKGQAA
;
A
#
# COMPACT_ATOMS: atom_id res chain seq x y z
N ALA A 1 -18.44 -4.00 -18.55
CA ALA A 1 -17.49 -2.88 -18.41
C ALA A 1 -16.19 -3.42 -17.80
N PRO A 2 -15.02 -2.93 -18.23
CA PRO A 2 -13.78 -3.28 -17.56
C PRO A 2 -13.86 -2.83 -16.08
N GLY A 3 -13.41 -3.69 -15.19
CA GLY A 3 -13.34 -3.36 -13.76
C GLY A 3 -12.30 -2.28 -13.49
N LEU A 4 -12.46 -1.56 -12.39
CA LEU A 4 -11.50 -0.59 -11.90
C LEU A 4 -10.61 -1.25 -10.84
N GLU A 5 -9.31 -1.10 -10.98
CA GLU A 5 -8.33 -1.66 -10.05
C GLU A 5 -7.35 -0.58 -9.57
N GLY A 6 -6.99 -0.63 -8.31
CA GLY A 6 -6.02 0.31 -7.76
C GLY A 6 -5.44 -0.12 -6.43
N ALA A 7 -4.23 0.37 -6.15
CA ALA A 7 -3.57 0.19 -4.86
C ALA A 7 -4.20 1.08 -3.78
N PRO A 8 -4.12 0.73 -2.49
CA PRO A 8 -4.61 1.55 -1.39
C PRO A 8 -4.15 3.00 -1.47
N GLY A 9 -5.09 3.93 -1.32
CA GLY A 9 -4.87 5.37 -1.41
C GLY A 9 -4.90 5.96 -2.81
N ALA A 10 -4.91 5.15 -3.88
CA ALA A 10 -5.04 5.63 -5.25
C ALA A 10 -6.44 6.20 -5.53
N TYR A 11 -6.51 7.09 -6.50
CA TYR A 11 -7.76 7.62 -7.02
C TYR A 11 -8.08 6.95 -8.36
N LEU A 12 -9.30 6.41 -8.47
CA LEU A 12 -9.81 5.79 -9.69
C LEU A 12 -10.93 6.65 -10.25
N THR A 13 -10.80 7.06 -11.49
CA THR A 13 -11.82 7.83 -12.19
C THR A 13 -12.40 7.00 -13.33
N PHE A 14 -13.72 7.00 -13.46
CA PHE A 14 -14.41 6.41 -14.59
C PHE A 14 -15.49 7.35 -15.09
N SER A 15 -15.87 7.16 -16.34
CA SER A 15 -16.91 7.94 -16.99
C SER A 15 -18.00 7.05 -17.51
N LEU A 16 -19.23 7.50 -17.34
CA LEU A 16 -20.44 6.86 -17.86
C LEU A 16 -21.03 7.74 -18.95
N ARG A 17 -21.33 7.14 -20.08
CA ARG A 17 -22.12 7.76 -21.13
C ARG A 17 -23.58 7.47 -20.85
N VAL A 18 -24.37 8.53 -20.74
CA VAL A 18 -25.81 8.47 -20.43
C VAL A 18 -26.61 9.14 -21.54
N GLU A 19 -27.76 8.60 -21.83
CA GLU A 19 -28.67 9.10 -22.86
C GLU A 19 -30.11 9.05 -22.32
N GLY A 20 -30.93 10.01 -22.68
CA GLY A 20 -32.31 10.07 -22.21
C GLY A 20 -32.94 11.43 -22.46
N GLU A 21 -34.07 11.68 -21.86
CA GLU A 21 -34.81 12.96 -21.92
C GLU A 21 -35.11 13.49 -20.53
N GLY A 22 -35.15 14.80 -20.39
CA GLY A 22 -35.45 15.48 -19.14
C GLY A 22 -34.32 15.55 -18.15
N GLU A 23 -34.59 16.05 -16.96
CA GLU A 23 -33.63 16.12 -15.87
C GLU A 23 -33.52 14.77 -15.17
N ALA A 24 -32.28 14.30 -14.99
CA ALA A 24 -31.98 13.07 -14.26
C ALA A 24 -30.89 13.32 -13.22
N ARG A 25 -31.08 12.76 -12.03
CA ARG A 25 -30.11 12.74 -10.94
C ARG A 25 -29.44 11.38 -10.88
N PHE A 26 -28.11 11.40 -10.85
CA PHE A 26 -27.28 10.19 -10.84
C PHE A 26 -26.53 10.12 -9.51
N ARG A 27 -26.67 9.01 -8.81
CA ARG A 27 -26.03 8.77 -7.53
C ARG A 27 -25.11 7.56 -7.61
N LEU A 28 -23.84 7.75 -7.18
CA LEU A 28 -22.87 6.69 -7.03
C LEU A 28 -22.86 6.17 -5.60
N GLU A 29 -23.06 4.88 -5.44
CA GLU A 29 -22.93 4.14 -4.19
C GLU A 29 -21.73 3.20 -4.34
N ALA A 30 -20.84 3.21 -3.35
CA ALA A 30 -19.65 2.34 -3.32
C ALA A 30 -19.69 1.40 -2.10
N PRO A 31 -18.95 0.27 -2.15
CA PRO A 31 -18.88 -0.65 -1.02
C PRO A 31 -18.23 0.03 0.20
N ALA A 32 -18.40 -0.58 1.37
CA ALA A 32 -17.81 -0.10 2.61
C ALA A 32 -16.29 0.12 2.48
N GLY A 33 -15.81 1.23 3.03
CA GLY A 33 -14.40 1.63 2.99
C GLY A 33 -13.98 2.43 1.76
N TRP A 34 -14.69 2.33 0.63
CA TRP A 34 -14.43 3.16 -0.55
C TRP A 34 -14.99 4.57 -0.37
N GLN A 35 -14.19 5.57 -0.63
CA GLN A 35 -14.59 6.96 -0.54
C GLN A 35 -14.99 7.49 -1.92
N VAL A 36 -16.25 7.94 -2.04
CA VAL A 36 -16.76 8.61 -3.25
C VAL A 36 -16.53 10.11 -3.10
N LEU A 37 -15.77 10.73 -4.01
CA LEU A 37 -15.48 12.17 -3.94
C LEU A 37 -16.63 13.04 -4.43
N SER A 38 -17.43 12.52 -5.36
CA SER A 38 -18.57 13.24 -5.94
C SER A 38 -19.74 12.26 -6.12
N PRO A 39 -20.51 11.99 -5.07
CA PRO A 39 -21.50 10.90 -5.08
C PRO A 39 -22.72 11.20 -5.95
N GLU A 40 -23.01 12.47 -6.23
CA GLU A 40 -24.22 12.87 -6.94
C GLU A 40 -23.91 13.79 -8.13
N ARG A 41 -24.63 13.59 -9.22
CA ARG A 41 -24.58 14.38 -10.44
C ARG A 41 -26.00 14.62 -10.94
N VAL A 42 -26.23 15.79 -11.49
CA VAL A 42 -27.49 16.11 -12.18
C VAL A 42 -27.14 16.42 -13.64
N ALA A 43 -27.92 15.88 -14.55
CA ALA A 43 -27.79 16.15 -15.97
C ALA A 43 -29.16 16.40 -16.60
N LEU A 44 -29.23 17.43 -17.44
CA LEU A 44 -30.37 17.67 -18.32
C LEU A 44 -30.12 16.92 -19.64
N LEU A 45 -30.93 15.92 -19.90
CA LEU A 45 -30.85 15.06 -21.09
C LEU A 45 -31.91 15.52 -22.09
N GLU A 46 -31.50 16.04 -23.21
CA GLU A 46 -32.40 16.55 -24.27
C GLU A 46 -32.31 15.69 -25.53
N GLY A 47 -32.42 14.36 -25.36
CA GLY A 47 -32.17 13.41 -26.45
C GLY A 47 -30.71 13.35 -26.89
N LYS A 48 -29.80 14.00 -26.13
CA LYS A 48 -28.34 14.02 -26.37
C LYS A 48 -27.62 13.14 -25.37
N THR A 49 -26.45 12.70 -25.75
CA THR A 49 -25.57 11.95 -24.86
C THR A 49 -24.82 12.91 -23.92
N ALA A 50 -24.86 12.64 -22.63
CA ALA A 50 -24.03 13.30 -21.63
C ALA A 50 -22.95 12.32 -21.10
N THR A 51 -21.82 12.84 -20.65
CA THR A 51 -20.76 12.06 -20.00
C THR A 51 -20.66 12.50 -18.55
N LEU A 52 -20.79 11.53 -17.64
CA LEU A 52 -20.69 11.72 -16.19
C LEU A 52 -19.41 11.08 -15.70
N SER A 53 -18.59 11.82 -14.97
CA SER A 53 -17.34 11.31 -14.40
C SER A 53 -17.43 11.19 -12.89
N TYR A 54 -16.95 10.08 -12.35
CA TYR A 54 -16.90 9.79 -10.93
C TYR A 54 -15.49 9.42 -10.52
N THR A 55 -15.11 9.83 -9.31
CA THR A 55 -13.82 9.49 -8.71
C THR A 55 -14.02 8.80 -7.38
N LEU A 56 -13.34 7.68 -7.20
CA LEU A 56 -13.29 6.86 -5.99
C LEU A 56 -11.87 6.84 -5.44
N ARG A 57 -11.74 6.85 -4.12
CA ARG A 57 -10.47 6.56 -3.46
C ARG A 57 -10.45 5.11 -2.99
N VAL A 58 -9.38 4.39 -3.34
CA VAL A 58 -9.16 2.99 -2.96
C VAL A 58 -8.88 2.89 -1.47
N PRO A 59 -9.63 2.05 -0.72
CA PRO A 59 -9.44 1.89 0.72
C PRO A 59 -8.18 1.10 1.07
N SER A 60 -7.76 1.18 2.34
CA SER A 60 -6.72 0.34 2.92
C SER A 60 -7.28 -1.04 3.30
N LEU A 61 -7.64 -1.82 2.29
CA LEU A 61 -8.15 -3.19 2.42
C LEU A 61 -7.12 -4.19 1.91
N PRO A 62 -7.23 -5.48 2.28
CA PRO A 62 -6.38 -6.55 1.76
C PRO A 62 -6.34 -6.58 0.23
N ALA A 63 -5.17 -6.92 -0.31
CA ALA A 63 -5.03 -7.14 -1.75
C ALA A 63 -5.97 -8.24 -2.24
N GLY A 64 -6.58 -8.03 -3.42
CA GLY A 64 -7.56 -8.94 -3.99
C GLY A 64 -8.99 -8.73 -3.47
N THR A 65 -9.23 -7.79 -2.54
CA THR A 65 -10.60 -7.43 -2.13
C THR A 65 -11.38 -6.90 -3.33
N GLU A 66 -12.51 -7.50 -3.60
CA GLU A 66 -13.41 -7.14 -4.70
C GLU A 66 -14.69 -6.50 -4.16
N GLY A 67 -15.31 -5.68 -4.99
CA GLY A 67 -16.58 -5.03 -4.70
C GLY A 67 -17.23 -4.49 -5.96
N LYS A 68 -18.37 -3.85 -5.79
CA LYS A 68 -19.10 -3.21 -6.89
C LYS A 68 -19.57 -1.83 -6.47
N ALA A 69 -19.27 -0.84 -7.29
CA ALA A 69 -19.91 0.45 -7.22
C ALA A 69 -21.17 0.43 -8.09
N VAL A 70 -22.22 1.07 -7.64
CA VAL A 70 -23.51 1.13 -8.34
C VAL A 70 -23.85 2.58 -8.62
N VAL A 71 -24.05 2.92 -9.88
CA VAL A 71 -24.61 4.22 -10.27
C VAL A 71 -26.09 4.05 -10.57
N ARG A 72 -26.93 4.79 -9.86
CA ARG A 72 -28.37 4.80 -10.02
C ARG A 72 -28.81 6.12 -10.64
N ALA A 73 -29.73 6.04 -11.60
CA ALA A 73 -30.33 7.20 -12.23
C ALA A 73 -31.79 7.36 -11.74
N PHE A 74 -32.14 8.59 -11.37
CA PHE A 74 -33.47 8.94 -10.88
C PHE A 74 -34.08 10.07 -11.73
N GLN A 75 -35.34 9.92 -12.07
CA GLN A 75 -36.19 11.00 -12.54
C GLN A 75 -37.25 11.31 -11.46
N GLY A 76 -37.14 12.47 -10.81
CA GLY A 76 -37.81 12.72 -9.56
C GLY A 76 -37.38 11.71 -8.48
N GLU A 77 -38.32 10.99 -7.89
CA GLU A 77 -38.04 9.93 -6.89
C GLU A 77 -37.94 8.51 -7.46
N LYS A 78 -38.24 8.36 -8.75
CA LYS A 78 -38.25 7.05 -9.40
C LYS A 78 -36.89 6.68 -9.95
N GLU A 79 -36.36 5.52 -9.54
CA GLU A 79 -35.15 4.91 -10.18
C GLU A 79 -35.55 4.44 -11.59
N VAL A 80 -34.85 4.96 -12.60
CA VAL A 80 -35.12 4.67 -14.02
C VAL A 80 -34.05 3.82 -14.68
N ALA A 81 -32.83 3.82 -14.11
CA ALA A 81 -31.72 2.98 -14.58
C ALA A 81 -30.68 2.76 -13.49
N ARG A 82 -29.91 1.69 -13.64
CA ARG A 82 -28.71 1.44 -12.83
C ARG A 82 -27.64 0.74 -13.63
N THR A 83 -26.38 0.96 -13.24
CA THR A 83 -25.22 0.22 -13.78
C THR A 83 -24.25 -0.10 -12.66
N GLU A 84 -23.47 -1.18 -12.84
CA GLU A 84 -22.49 -1.63 -11.87
C GLU A 84 -21.08 -1.52 -12.48
N VAL A 85 -20.13 -1.13 -11.63
CA VAL A 85 -18.70 -1.09 -11.97
C VAL A 85 -17.97 -1.99 -10.97
N ALA A 86 -17.29 -3.01 -11.47
CA ALA A 86 -16.47 -3.89 -10.65
C ALA A 86 -15.26 -3.12 -10.11
N LEU A 87 -14.93 -3.34 -8.84
CA LEU A 87 -13.83 -2.72 -8.13
C LEU A 87 -12.90 -3.78 -7.56
N ARG A 88 -11.59 -3.56 -7.60
CA ARG A 88 -10.61 -4.45 -7.01
C ARG A 88 -9.46 -3.68 -6.36
N VAL A 89 -9.04 -4.12 -5.18
CA VAL A 89 -7.88 -3.59 -4.47
C VAL A 89 -6.64 -4.35 -4.91
N LEU A 90 -5.68 -3.63 -5.48
CA LEU A 90 -4.39 -4.20 -5.89
C LEU A 90 -3.42 -4.31 -4.69
N ALA A 91 -2.41 -5.14 -4.84
CA ALA A 91 -1.32 -5.24 -3.88
C ALA A 91 -0.50 -3.95 -3.85
N ARG A 92 -0.17 -3.50 -2.64
CA ARG A 92 0.82 -2.46 -2.37
C ARG A 92 1.88 -3.05 -1.46
N THR A 93 3.13 -3.02 -1.88
CA THR A 93 4.26 -3.49 -1.08
C THR A 93 4.99 -2.30 -0.48
N GLU A 94 5.12 -2.30 0.85
CA GLU A 94 5.84 -1.27 1.60
C GLU A 94 6.42 -1.90 2.87
N ILE A 95 7.74 -1.87 2.99
CA ILE A 95 8.46 -2.37 4.16
C ILE A 95 9.17 -1.19 4.83
N ALA A 96 8.99 -1.06 6.15
CA ALA A 96 9.70 -0.09 6.96
C ALA A 96 10.77 -0.79 7.81
N LEU A 97 11.95 -0.19 7.86
CA LEU A 97 13.06 -0.62 8.68
C LEU A 97 13.43 0.52 9.64
N ALA A 98 13.38 0.25 10.93
CA ALA A 98 13.80 1.16 11.98
C ALA A 98 15.04 0.62 12.68
N ALA A 99 16.12 1.40 12.68
CA ALA A 99 17.39 1.07 13.30
C ALA A 99 17.91 2.24 14.15
N PRO A 100 18.73 1.98 15.18
CA PRO A 100 19.43 3.04 15.90
C PRO A 100 20.32 3.86 14.95
N ALA A 101 20.27 5.18 15.06
CA ALA A 101 21.04 6.06 14.19
C ALA A 101 22.55 6.04 14.52
N ASN A 102 22.89 5.88 15.81
CA ASN A 102 24.25 5.82 16.30
C ASN A 102 24.36 4.74 17.38
N LEU A 103 25.40 3.94 17.27
CA LEU A 103 25.74 2.92 18.25
C LEU A 103 27.19 3.14 18.71
N GLN A 104 27.42 2.91 20.00
CA GLN A 104 28.73 2.88 20.58
C GLN A 104 29.03 1.48 21.09
N ALA A 105 30.20 0.95 20.77
CA ALA A 105 30.63 -0.36 21.18
C ALA A 105 32.08 -0.33 21.61
N GLU A 106 32.48 -1.31 22.42
CA GLU A 106 33.87 -1.51 22.81
C GLU A 106 34.72 -1.87 21.58
N PRO A 107 35.99 -1.41 21.49
CA PRO A 107 36.85 -1.59 20.31
C PRO A 107 37.14 -3.05 19.94
N ASP A 108 37.13 -3.93 20.91
CA ASP A 108 37.65 -5.31 20.78
C ASP A 108 36.58 -6.39 20.93
N GLY A 109 35.33 -6.03 21.09
CA GLY A 109 34.26 -6.98 21.40
C GLY A 109 33.20 -7.13 20.32
N PRO A 110 32.56 -8.30 20.23
CA PRO A 110 31.31 -8.40 19.52
C PRO A 110 30.24 -7.54 20.23
N PHE A 111 29.38 -6.93 19.48
CA PHE A 111 28.21 -6.23 20.03
C PHE A 111 26.96 -6.57 19.24
N ASP A 112 25.83 -6.38 19.86
CA ASP A 112 24.56 -6.60 19.21
C ASP A 112 23.56 -5.48 19.51
N PHE A 113 22.60 -5.36 18.62
CA PHE A 113 21.47 -4.46 18.77
C PHE A 113 20.26 -5.00 18.02
N HIS A 114 19.11 -4.34 18.18
CA HIS A 114 17.90 -4.74 17.48
C HIS A 114 17.51 -3.70 16.45
N VAL A 115 17.03 -4.19 15.32
CA VAL A 115 16.30 -3.42 14.33
C VAL A 115 14.88 -3.93 14.24
N TYR A 116 13.95 -3.07 13.85
CA TYR A 116 12.53 -3.41 13.75
C TYR A 116 12.10 -3.34 12.30
N VAL A 117 11.53 -4.44 11.82
CA VAL A 117 11.00 -4.56 10.46
C VAL A 117 9.49 -4.58 10.55
N THR A 118 8.84 -3.65 9.84
CA THR A 118 7.38 -3.54 9.81
C THR A 118 6.87 -3.75 8.39
N ASN A 119 5.93 -4.67 8.24
CA ASN A 119 5.21 -4.83 6.98
C ASN A 119 4.07 -3.80 6.89
N ARG A 120 4.23 -2.76 6.09
CA ARG A 120 3.20 -1.75 5.79
C ARG A 120 2.41 -2.06 4.51
N SER A 121 2.64 -3.23 3.93
CA SER A 121 1.91 -3.71 2.75
C SER A 121 0.47 -4.09 3.13
N ASN A 122 -0.40 -4.18 2.15
CA ASN A 122 -1.77 -4.68 2.34
C ASN A 122 -1.91 -6.20 2.10
N ARG A 123 -0.80 -6.93 2.15
CA ARG A 123 -0.72 -8.40 2.12
C ARG A 123 0.44 -8.90 2.98
N ALA A 124 0.44 -10.19 3.28
CA ALA A 124 1.59 -10.82 3.91
C ALA A 124 2.81 -10.79 2.97
N GLU A 125 3.98 -10.49 3.52
CA GLU A 125 5.24 -10.43 2.78
C GLU A 125 6.28 -11.36 3.41
N GLU A 126 7.07 -12.01 2.56
CA GLU A 126 8.29 -12.68 2.94
C GLU A 126 9.47 -11.75 2.67
N ILE A 127 10.23 -11.41 3.70
CA ILE A 127 11.24 -10.34 3.66
C ILE A 127 12.61 -10.95 3.89
N LEU A 128 13.52 -10.70 2.96
CA LEU A 128 14.93 -11.03 3.12
C LEU A 128 15.67 -9.83 3.69
N LEU A 129 16.50 -10.08 4.69
CA LEU A 129 17.33 -9.07 5.33
C LEU A 129 18.79 -9.31 4.98
N GLU A 130 19.46 -8.24 4.64
CA GLU A 130 20.89 -8.22 4.32
C GLU A 130 21.55 -7.11 5.11
N ALA A 131 22.80 -7.38 5.52
CA ALA A 131 23.61 -6.39 6.21
C ALA A 131 25.04 -6.49 5.73
N GLU A 132 25.68 -5.35 5.58
CA GLU A 132 27.08 -5.24 5.21
C GLU A 132 27.76 -4.12 5.99
N ALA A 133 29.01 -4.32 6.37
CA ALA A 133 29.85 -3.30 6.96
C ALA A 133 31.31 -3.49 6.53
N ALA A 134 32.03 -2.39 6.36
CA ALA A 134 33.48 -2.44 6.22
C ALA A 134 34.10 -2.78 7.57
N MET A 135 35.12 -3.64 7.62
CA MET A 135 35.87 -4.00 8.83
C MET A 135 35.04 -4.74 9.91
N ALA A 136 33.92 -5.33 9.52
CA ALA A 136 33.13 -6.14 10.44
C ALA A 136 32.33 -7.20 9.69
N GLN A 137 32.17 -8.37 10.34
CA GLN A 137 31.21 -9.39 9.94
C GLN A 137 29.88 -9.11 10.61
N VAL A 138 28.79 -9.17 9.85
CA VAL A 138 27.45 -8.90 10.35
C VAL A 138 26.57 -10.10 10.15
N ARG A 139 25.86 -10.50 11.20
CA ARG A 139 24.88 -11.59 11.18
C ARG A 139 23.53 -11.10 11.64
N LEU A 140 22.48 -11.48 10.93
CA LEU A 140 21.10 -11.15 11.22
C LEU A 140 20.38 -12.39 11.75
N GLU A 141 19.65 -12.23 12.86
CA GLU A 141 18.88 -13.30 13.48
C GLU A 141 17.43 -12.85 13.78
N PRO A 142 16.47 -13.30 12.96
CA PRO A 142 16.58 -14.09 11.73
C PRO A 142 16.96 -13.24 10.52
N ALA A 143 17.51 -13.86 9.46
CA ALA A 143 17.83 -13.21 8.19
C ALA A 143 16.64 -13.19 7.20
N SER A 144 15.55 -13.88 7.50
CA SER A 144 14.32 -13.90 6.71
C SER A 144 13.11 -13.88 7.64
N LEU A 145 12.11 -13.09 7.27
CA LEU A 145 10.89 -12.89 8.02
C LEU A 145 9.67 -13.14 7.14
N ARG A 146 8.58 -13.62 7.75
CA ARG A 146 7.26 -13.60 7.14
C ARG A 146 6.33 -12.81 8.04
N LEU A 147 5.90 -11.64 7.57
CA LEU A 147 5.09 -10.71 8.35
C LEU A 147 3.71 -10.52 7.70
N ALA A 148 2.67 -10.56 8.53
CA ALA A 148 1.33 -10.15 8.16
C ALA A 148 1.26 -8.62 7.95
N PRO A 149 0.20 -8.10 7.29
CA PRO A 149 -0.02 -6.66 7.19
C PRO A 149 -0.04 -5.98 8.55
N GLY A 150 0.78 -4.93 8.72
CA GLY A 150 0.89 -4.18 9.98
C GLY A 150 1.76 -4.83 11.06
N GLU A 151 2.24 -6.05 10.85
CA GLU A 151 3.09 -6.75 11.81
C GLU A 151 4.51 -6.16 11.85
N THR A 152 5.06 -6.08 13.06
CA THR A 152 6.43 -5.64 13.33
C THR A 152 7.18 -6.74 14.06
N GLN A 153 8.39 -7.03 13.61
CA GLN A 153 9.28 -7.98 14.27
C GLN A 153 10.66 -7.37 14.53
N ALA A 154 11.20 -7.64 15.72
CA ALA A 154 12.58 -7.30 16.05
C ALA A 154 13.53 -8.34 15.45
N VAL A 155 14.64 -7.85 14.90
CA VAL A 155 15.75 -8.65 14.36
C VAL A 155 17.01 -8.29 15.10
N ARG A 156 17.68 -9.27 15.64
CA ARG A 156 18.98 -9.09 16.29
C ARG A 156 20.06 -8.98 15.25
N VAL A 157 20.86 -7.94 15.35
CA VAL A 157 22.03 -7.69 14.50
C VAL A 157 23.27 -7.93 15.34
N LEU A 158 24.04 -8.97 15.01
CA LEU A 158 25.31 -9.26 15.66
C LEU A 158 26.46 -8.73 14.79
N VAL A 159 27.34 -7.98 15.39
CA VAL A 159 28.49 -7.37 14.72
C VAL A 159 29.76 -7.85 15.37
N GLN A 160 30.66 -8.42 14.58
CA GLN A 160 32.00 -8.83 14.98
C GLN A 160 33.02 -8.03 14.18
N THR A 161 33.78 -7.17 14.83
CA THR A 161 34.82 -6.39 14.18
C THR A 161 36.01 -7.27 13.70
N GLU A 162 36.57 -6.94 12.57
CA GLU A 162 37.75 -7.61 12.02
C GLU A 162 39.02 -6.95 12.59
N GLY A 163 39.60 -7.59 13.59
CA GLY A 163 40.77 -7.08 14.29
C GLY A 163 40.43 -6.00 15.32
N ARG A 164 41.51 -5.44 15.91
CA ARG A 164 41.41 -4.40 16.92
C ARG A 164 41.26 -3.02 16.27
N LEU A 165 40.14 -2.40 16.50
CA LEU A 165 39.88 -1.04 16.03
C LEU A 165 40.41 -0.02 17.04
N SER A 166 40.93 1.12 16.57
CA SER A 166 41.33 2.22 17.44
C SER A 166 40.13 2.88 18.08
N THR A 167 40.29 3.38 19.31
CA THR A 167 39.25 4.15 20.00
C THR A 167 38.82 5.35 19.14
N GLY A 168 37.49 5.51 18.98
CA GLY A 168 36.91 6.56 18.16
C GLY A 168 36.79 6.22 16.67
N TYR A 169 37.21 5.00 16.26
CA TYR A 169 36.96 4.55 14.88
C TYR A 169 35.48 4.52 14.56
N ARG A 170 35.08 4.96 13.37
CA ARG A 170 33.71 4.96 12.89
C ARG A 170 33.59 4.16 11.60
N PHE A 171 32.58 3.32 11.52
CA PHE A 171 32.21 2.64 10.28
C PHE A 171 30.70 2.67 10.08
N TYR A 172 30.28 2.45 8.85
CA TYR A 172 28.87 2.41 8.49
C TYR A 172 28.42 0.98 8.35
N LEU A 173 27.27 0.69 8.98
CA LEU A 173 26.53 -0.54 8.78
C LEU A 173 25.37 -0.24 7.85
N LYS A 174 25.30 -0.95 6.74
CA LYS A 174 24.20 -0.86 5.79
C LYS A 174 23.26 -2.04 5.96
N LEU A 175 21.99 -1.74 6.21
CA LEU A 175 20.93 -2.71 6.35
C LEU A 175 19.94 -2.56 5.19
N ARG A 176 19.50 -3.70 4.65
CA ARG A 176 18.50 -3.75 3.60
C ARG A 176 17.43 -4.78 3.94
N ALA A 177 16.17 -4.42 3.74
CA ALA A 177 15.02 -5.32 3.83
C ALA A 177 14.33 -5.37 2.47
N THR A 178 14.29 -6.55 1.84
CA THR A 178 13.75 -6.72 0.49
C THR A 178 12.64 -7.78 0.50
N PRO A 179 11.43 -7.46 0.01
CA PRO A 179 10.38 -8.45 -0.19
C PRO A 179 10.80 -9.47 -1.26
N LYS A 180 10.65 -10.77 -0.99
CA LYS A 180 11.06 -11.86 -1.91
C LYS A 180 10.32 -11.87 -3.26
N GLY A 181 9.24 -11.17 -3.43
CA GLY A 181 8.49 -11.10 -4.70
C GLY A 181 8.94 -9.98 -5.65
N GLN A 182 9.86 -9.13 -5.23
CA GLN A 182 10.46 -8.08 -6.05
C GLN A 182 11.93 -8.44 -6.30
N ALA A 183 12.17 -9.24 -7.35
CA ALA A 183 13.52 -9.37 -7.88
C ALA A 183 13.97 -7.99 -8.36
N ALA A 184 15.20 -7.60 -7.95
CA ALA A 184 15.86 -6.37 -8.33
C ALA A 184 16.11 -6.30 -9.83
#